data_0c3e0b1387b88ac38b7c7c6708e45063
#
_entry.id   0c3e0b1387b88ac38b7c7c6708e45063
#
_cell.length_a   1.000
_cell.length_b   1.000
_cell.length_c   1.000
_cell.angle_alpha   90.00
_cell.angle_beta   90.00
_cell.angle_gamma   90.00
#
_symmetry.space_group_name_H-M   'P 1'
#
loop_
_entity.id
_entity.type
_entity.pdbx_description
1 polymer ?
#
loop_
_entity_poly.entity_id
_entity_poly.type
_entity_poly.pdbx_seq_one_letter_code
_entity_poly.pdbx_strand_id
1 'polypeptide(L)'
;MDYYRFTVDLMTKLVALPSESQNEETVARFLSDILEEIGMDTQLKHIEGNSYNVIAKNPVRNIGRSLLLGGHIDTVLPGSGWDTNPYQVVFKDGNYYGRGTSDMKCGLAAQIAVLKKLADEGRLNQGNIDFVCVCDEERFSLGAHDYADTLQKEGTMIPEFGILAEPHFNDIVIGAAGKALICLDVEGAPGHAANPETGINAIDSMSLLLNLIQAKYSALYKAKEAGSYCVLKVASRYEGYSLSIPDHCSATLNKQFMPHESLDDFIQDIYTLFQENHIPGTLSVQKSMPTYSAYQVDPQNPNLAHILDIVKEKHGMSLPLVVNQSVSDANIFSHDLHIPTILFGPQGHDYHKANEYVIASSIPKYMDTLEDFIDWYFSS
;
A
#
# COMPACT_ATOMS: atom_id res chain seq x y z
N MET A 1 -9.30 -18.00 27.05
CA MET A 1 -7.91 -17.87 26.52
C MET A 1 -7.42 -16.45 26.79
N ASP A 2 -6.13 -16.20 26.95
CA ASP A 2 -5.56 -14.84 26.96
C ASP A 2 -5.22 -14.44 25.52
N TYR A 3 -6.10 -13.68 24.89
CA TYR A 3 -5.98 -13.30 23.48
C TYR A 3 -4.87 -12.26 23.22
N TYR A 4 -4.55 -11.42 24.22
CA TYR A 4 -3.38 -10.55 24.12
C TYR A 4 -2.07 -11.36 24.06
N ARG A 5 -1.93 -12.36 24.94
CA ARG A 5 -0.78 -13.25 24.91
C ARG A 5 -0.72 -14.04 23.60
N PHE A 6 -1.86 -14.52 23.12
CA PHE A 6 -1.94 -15.18 21.80
C PHE A 6 -1.45 -14.25 20.68
N THR A 7 -1.85 -12.97 20.69
CA THR A 7 -1.37 -11.96 19.70
C THR A 7 0.14 -11.82 19.75
N VAL A 8 0.74 -11.66 20.94
CA VAL A 8 2.19 -11.50 21.09
C VAL A 8 2.94 -12.76 20.66
N ASP A 9 2.44 -13.94 21.02
CA ASP A 9 3.04 -15.22 20.62
C ASP A 9 2.96 -15.42 19.09
N LEU A 10 1.83 -15.07 18.46
CA LEU A 10 1.65 -15.15 17.01
C LEU A 10 2.55 -14.14 16.27
N MET A 11 2.55 -12.87 16.70
CA MET A 11 3.46 -11.85 16.18
C MET A 11 4.91 -12.30 16.26
N THR A 12 5.33 -12.88 17.39
CA THR A 12 6.69 -13.38 17.57
C THR A 12 7.05 -14.47 16.57
N LYS A 13 6.12 -15.40 16.30
CA LYS A 13 6.29 -16.44 15.29
C LYS A 13 6.36 -15.85 13.88
N LEU A 14 5.48 -14.89 13.55
CA LEU A 14 5.46 -14.24 12.24
C LEU A 14 6.76 -13.45 11.97
N VAL A 15 7.28 -12.74 12.96
CA VAL A 15 8.56 -12.02 12.86
C VAL A 15 9.73 -12.99 12.69
N ALA A 16 9.69 -14.15 13.33
CA ALA A 16 10.73 -15.17 13.19
C ALA A 16 10.73 -15.89 11.82
N LEU A 17 9.73 -15.65 10.99
CA LEU A 17 9.64 -16.11 9.60
C LEU A 17 10.01 -14.95 8.68
N PRO A 18 11.25 -14.88 8.14
CA PRO A 18 11.62 -13.88 7.15
C PRO A 18 10.68 -13.96 5.93
N SER A 19 10.17 -12.82 5.54
CA SER A 19 9.20 -12.72 4.43
C SER A 19 9.39 -11.41 3.67
N GLU A 20 10.63 -11.14 3.27
CA GLU A 20 10.89 -10.01 2.37
C GLU A 20 10.10 -10.23 1.07
N SER A 21 9.63 -9.14 0.46
CA SER A 21 8.81 -9.20 -0.76
C SER A 21 9.42 -10.16 -1.79
N GLN A 22 8.60 -11.03 -2.36
CA GLN A 22 8.93 -12.17 -3.23
C GLN A 22 9.48 -13.41 -2.49
N ASN A 23 9.35 -13.48 -1.16
CA ASN A 23 9.76 -14.65 -0.36
C ASN A 23 8.75 -14.96 0.76
N GLU A 24 7.44 -14.87 0.47
CA GLU A 24 6.37 -14.94 1.46
C GLU A 24 5.81 -16.36 1.67
N GLU A 25 6.20 -17.36 0.89
CA GLU A 25 5.61 -18.70 0.93
C GLU A 25 5.54 -19.29 2.35
N THR A 26 6.63 -19.18 3.12
CA THR A 26 6.69 -19.79 4.45
C THR A 26 5.70 -19.15 5.43
N VAL A 27 5.62 -17.81 5.44
CA VAL A 27 4.67 -17.08 6.31
C VAL A 27 3.24 -17.27 5.83
N ALA A 28 3.00 -17.32 4.51
CA ALA A 28 1.67 -17.57 3.96
C ALA A 28 1.13 -18.94 4.35
N ARG A 29 1.93 -19.99 4.22
CA ARG A 29 1.54 -21.34 4.67
C ARG A 29 1.24 -21.39 6.16
N PHE A 30 2.10 -20.79 6.99
CA PHE A 30 1.88 -20.71 8.42
C PHE A 30 0.57 -19.97 8.77
N LEU A 31 0.26 -18.87 8.09
CA LEU A 31 -1.00 -18.15 8.30
C LEU A 31 -2.22 -18.94 7.81
N SER A 32 -2.09 -19.66 6.69
CA SER A 32 -3.14 -20.56 6.20
C SER A 32 -3.51 -21.60 7.27
N ASP A 33 -2.51 -22.28 7.83
CA ASP A 33 -2.72 -23.30 8.87
C ASP A 33 -3.42 -22.72 10.11
N ILE A 34 -3.00 -21.54 10.59
CA ILE A 34 -3.61 -20.86 11.76
C ILE A 34 -5.06 -20.46 11.47
N LEU A 35 -5.37 -19.96 10.29
CA LEU A 35 -6.73 -19.54 9.93
C LEU A 35 -7.67 -20.75 9.77
N GLU A 36 -7.16 -21.87 9.25
CA GLU A 36 -7.89 -23.15 9.20
C GLU A 36 -8.16 -23.69 10.61
N GLU A 37 -7.18 -23.62 11.53
CA GLU A 37 -7.35 -24.01 12.95
C GLU A 37 -8.40 -23.14 13.67
N ILE A 38 -8.58 -21.88 13.26
CA ILE A 38 -9.63 -20.99 13.77
C ILE A 38 -11.01 -21.38 13.21
N GLY A 39 -11.06 -22.14 12.12
CA GLY A 39 -12.28 -22.60 11.48
C GLY A 39 -12.71 -21.74 10.28
N MET A 40 -11.80 -20.99 9.70
CA MET A 40 -12.07 -20.27 8.45
C MET A 40 -11.85 -21.18 7.22
N ASP A 41 -12.59 -20.94 6.16
CA ASP A 41 -12.37 -21.56 4.85
C ASP A 41 -11.24 -20.80 4.15
N THR A 42 -10.10 -21.46 4.00
CA THR A 42 -8.84 -20.82 3.66
C THR A 42 -8.33 -21.29 2.29
N GLN A 43 -7.94 -20.35 1.47
CA GLN A 43 -7.29 -20.58 0.18
C GLN A 43 -5.87 -20.01 0.19
N LEU A 44 -4.87 -20.87 0.00
CA LEU A 44 -3.49 -20.46 -0.29
C LEU A 44 -3.33 -20.32 -1.80
N LYS A 45 -3.13 -19.08 -2.28
CA LYS A 45 -3.07 -18.77 -3.71
C LYS A 45 -1.65 -18.35 -4.12
N HIS A 46 -1.03 -19.09 -5.03
CA HIS A 46 0.24 -18.73 -5.63
C HIS A 46 0.07 -17.52 -6.57
N ILE A 47 0.92 -16.51 -6.45
CA ILE A 47 0.92 -15.30 -7.25
C ILE A 47 2.06 -15.34 -8.28
N GLU A 48 3.31 -15.25 -7.80
CA GLU A 48 4.51 -15.30 -8.63
C GLU A 48 5.71 -15.77 -7.79
N GLY A 49 6.60 -16.56 -8.35
CA GLY A 49 7.82 -17.00 -7.64
C GLY A 49 7.51 -17.68 -6.30
N ASN A 50 7.95 -17.09 -5.19
CA ASN A 50 7.65 -17.52 -3.83
C ASN A 50 6.61 -16.64 -3.14
N SER A 51 5.85 -15.84 -3.88
CA SER A 51 4.80 -14.97 -3.37
C SER A 51 3.45 -15.68 -3.39
N TYR A 52 2.76 -15.64 -2.26
CA TYR A 52 1.48 -16.28 -2.05
C TYR A 52 0.54 -15.36 -1.27
N ASN A 53 -0.73 -15.33 -1.67
CA ASN A 53 -1.81 -14.78 -0.86
C ASN A 53 -2.44 -15.87 0.01
N VAL A 54 -2.97 -15.48 1.16
CA VAL A 54 -3.89 -16.28 1.96
C VAL A 54 -5.24 -15.55 2.00
N ILE A 55 -6.27 -16.19 1.48
CA ILE A 55 -7.64 -15.65 1.47
C ILE A 55 -8.48 -16.56 2.35
N ALA A 56 -8.95 -16.05 3.48
CA ALA A 56 -9.75 -16.80 4.42
C ALA A 56 -11.14 -16.16 4.57
N LYS A 57 -12.18 -16.99 4.52
CA LYS A 57 -13.57 -16.55 4.65
C LYS A 57 -14.24 -17.34 5.77
N ASN A 58 -15.19 -16.74 6.47
CA ASN A 58 -15.97 -17.54 7.40
C ASN A 58 -16.79 -18.59 6.62
N PRO A 59 -16.90 -19.84 7.15
CA PRO A 59 -17.40 -20.99 6.37
C PRO A 59 -18.89 -20.90 6.04
N VAL A 60 -19.64 -20.10 6.80
CA VAL A 60 -21.06 -19.85 6.54
C VAL A 60 -21.22 -18.42 6.04
N ARG A 61 -21.59 -18.29 4.76
CA ARG A 61 -21.85 -16.98 4.14
C ARG A 61 -23.33 -16.66 4.21
N ASN A 62 -23.65 -15.47 4.68
CA ASN A 62 -25.02 -14.99 4.84
C ASN A 62 -25.39 -13.97 3.76
N ILE A 63 -26.69 -13.76 3.54
CA ILE A 63 -27.18 -12.58 2.83
C ILE A 63 -27.13 -11.43 3.86
N GLY A 64 -26.03 -10.69 3.92
CA GLY A 64 -25.82 -9.65 4.90
C GLY A 64 -24.56 -8.88 4.62
N ARG A 65 -24.23 -7.98 5.53
CA ARG A 65 -23.03 -7.14 5.41
C ARG A 65 -21.75 -7.96 5.34
N SER A 66 -20.77 -7.42 4.66
CA SER A 66 -19.46 -8.05 4.50
C SER A 66 -18.33 -7.08 4.85
N LEU A 67 -17.32 -7.60 5.55
CA LEU A 67 -16.19 -6.85 6.08
C LEU A 67 -14.88 -7.45 5.55
N LEU A 68 -14.00 -6.60 5.00
CA LEU A 68 -12.64 -6.94 4.65
C LEU A 68 -11.72 -6.63 5.83
N LEU A 69 -10.96 -7.60 6.28
CA LEU A 69 -9.88 -7.47 7.25
C LEU A 69 -8.60 -8.03 6.66
N GLY A 70 -7.45 -7.67 7.22
CA GLY A 70 -6.16 -8.23 6.82
C GLY A 70 -5.10 -7.17 6.57
N GLY A 71 -4.22 -7.47 5.63
CA GLY A 71 -3.10 -6.64 5.21
C GLY A 71 -1.98 -7.46 4.59
N HIS A 72 -0.80 -6.87 4.45
CA HIS A 72 0.32 -7.53 3.80
C HIS A 72 1.14 -8.41 4.77
N ILE A 73 1.79 -9.43 4.20
CA ILE A 73 2.61 -10.41 4.94
C ILE A 73 4.11 -10.25 4.66
N ASP A 74 4.45 -9.48 3.65
CA ASP A 74 5.84 -9.18 3.35
C ASP A 74 6.40 -8.07 4.25
N THR A 75 7.69 -7.89 4.17
CA THR A 75 8.43 -6.82 4.85
C THR A 75 9.55 -6.34 3.96
N VAL A 76 10.00 -5.10 4.17
CA VAL A 76 11.28 -4.67 3.60
C VAL A 76 12.45 -5.41 4.24
N LEU A 77 13.59 -5.44 3.55
CA LEU A 77 14.84 -5.95 4.10
C LEU A 77 15.19 -5.22 5.41
N PRO A 78 15.71 -5.92 6.44
CA PRO A 78 16.01 -5.29 7.72
C PRO A 78 17.09 -4.20 7.64
N GLY A 79 18.01 -4.31 6.68
CA GLY A 79 19.14 -3.39 6.58
C GLY A 79 20.14 -3.54 7.72
N SER A 80 20.96 -2.50 7.94
CA SER A 80 21.96 -2.44 9.00
C SER A 80 21.54 -1.49 10.13
N GLY A 81 22.21 -1.57 11.27
CA GLY A 81 22.00 -0.65 12.41
C GLY A 81 21.04 -1.16 13.47
N TRP A 82 20.67 -2.44 13.46
CA TRP A 82 19.87 -3.05 14.52
C TRP A 82 20.68 -3.31 15.78
N ASP A 83 20.10 -3.00 16.94
CA ASP A 83 20.65 -3.33 18.25
C ASP A 83 20.45 -4.79 18.63
N THR A 84 19.45 -5.44 18.02
CA THR A 84 19.06 -6.83 18.24
C THR A 84 18.89 -7.56 16.90
N ASN A 85 18.67 -8.88 16.93
CA ASN A 85 18.32 -9.62 15.72
C ASN A 85 16.93 -9.15 15.22
N PRO A 86 16.81 -8.64 13.98
CA PRO A 86 15.53 -8.14 13.44
C PRO A 86 14.43 -9.21 13.34
N TYR A 87 14.79 -10.48 13.28
CA TYR A 87 13.85 -11.60 13.22
C TYR A 87 13.56 -12.25 14.59
N GLN A 88 13.95 -11.57 15.66
CA GLN A 88 13.67 -12.00 17.04
C GLN A 88 13.02 -10.87 17.81
N VAL A 89 11.73 -11.04 18.16
CA VAL A 89 11.02 -10.02 18.94
C VAL A 89 11.63 -9.85 20.31
N VAL A 90 11.98 -8.62 20.65
CA VAL A 90 12.50 -8.23 21.96
C VAL A 90 11.56 -7.24 22.62
N PHE A 91 11.08 -7.55 23.82
CA PHE A 91 10.31 -6.60 24.63
C PHE A 91 11.25 -5.73 25.46
N LYS A 92 11.17 -4.42 25.26
CA LYS A 92 11.98 -3.44 25.99
C LYS A 92 11.21 -2.12 26.12
N ASP A 93 11.25 -1.51 27.28
CA ASP A 93 10.70 -0.16 27.55
C ASP A 93 9.23 0.01 27.08
N GLY A 94 8.41 -1.05 27.23
CA GLY A 94 6.99 -1.02 26.84
C GLY A 94 6.71 -1.26 25.35
N ASN A 95 7.72 -1.64 24.56
CA ASN A 95 7.63 -1.85 23.11
C ASN A 95 8.15 -3.23 22.71
N TYR A 96 7.62 -3.77 21.61
CA TYR A 96 8.13 -4.98 20.97
C TYR A 96 8.94 -4.58 19.71
N TYR A 97 10.23 -4.87 19.72
CA TYR A 97 11.17 -4.57 18.65
C TYR A 97 11.37 -5.78 17.74
N GLY A 98 11.42 -5.56 16.43
CA GLY A 98 11.67 -6.56 15.40
C GLY A 98 11.14 -6.12 14.03
N ARG A 99 11.69 -6.63 12.92
CA ARG A 99 11.21 -6.31 11.57
C ARG A 99 9.78 -6.87 11.37
N GLY A 100 8.85 -5.99 10.97
CA GLY A 100 7.45 -6.34 10.79
C GLY A 100 6.63 -6.27 12.10
N THR A 101 7.22 -5.91 13.25
CA THR A 101 6.43 -5.69 14.48
C THR A 101 5.51 -4.49 14.36
N SER A 102 5.92 -3.46 13.64
CA SER A 102 5.10 -2.30 13.29
C SER A 102 4.36 -2.56 11.98
N ASP A 103 5.08 -2.88 10.93
CA ASP A 103 4.61 -2.92 9.55
C ASP A 103 4.69 -4.33 8.98
N MET A 104 3.60 -5.14 8.96
CA MET A 104 2.35 -4.93 9.75
C MET A 104 1.94 -6.23 10.47
N LYS A 105 2.93 -7.13 10.74
CA LYS A 105 2.68 -8.48 11.30
C LYS A 105 1.98 -8.45 12.66
N CYS A 106 2.20 -7.40 13.50
CA CYS A 106 1.46 -7.23 14.75
C CYS A 106 -0.02 -6.97 14.49
N GLY A 107 -0.32 -6.13 13.50
CA GLY A 107 -1.69 -5.83 13.11
C GLY A 107 -2.44 -7.09 12.67
N LEU A 108 -1.82 -7.89 11.80
CA LEU A 108 -2.37 -9.18 11.37
C LEU A 108 -2.59 -10.12 12.56
N ALA A 109 -1.60 -10.25 13.46
CA ALA A 109 -1.71 -11.10 14.65
C ALA A 109 -2.85 -10.65 15.58
N ALA A 110 -3.06 -9.34 15.72
CA ALA A 110 -4.16 -8.79 16.54
C ALA A 110 -5.53 -9.08 15.92
N GLN A 111 -5.69 -8.89 14.60
CA GLN A 111 -6.92 -9.23 13.89
C GLN A 111 -7.23 -10.73 13.98
N ILE A 112 -6.22 -11.60 13.77
CA ILE A 112 -6.37 -13.06 13.89
C ILE A 112 -6.78 -13.45 15.30
N ALA A 113 -6.24 -12.79 16.33
CA ALA A 113 -6.63 -13.04 17.74
C ALA A 113 -8.09 -12.66 18.01
N VAL A 114 -8.58 -11.57 17.41
CA VAL A 114 -10.01 -11.20 17.48
C VAL A 114 -10.87 -12.25 16.77
N LEU A 115 -10.51 -12.68 15.56
CA LEU A 115 -11.21 -13.75 14.84
C LEU A 115 -11.23 -15.06 15.65
N LYS A 116 -10.12 -15.42 16.28
CA LYS A 116 -10.02 -16.57 17.19
C LYS A 116 -10.98 -16.45 18.37
N LYS A 117 -11.07 -15.26 18.97
CA LYS A 117 -12.02 -15.00 20.06
C LYS A 117 -13.47 -15.17 19.59
N LEU A 118 -13.82 -14.58 18.44
CA LEU A 118 -15.15 -14.73 17.85
C LEU A 118 -15.48 -16.20 17.55
N ALA A 119 -14.52 -16.98 17.08
CA ALA A 119 -14.69 -18.41 16.83
C ALA A 119 -14.93 -19.19 18.15
N ASP A 120 -14.10 -18.96 19.17
CA ASP A 120 -14.20 -19.62 20.48
C ASP A 120 -15.56 -19.32 21.17
N GLU A 121 -16.15 -18.16 20.90
CA GLU A 121 -17.44 -17.72 21.44
C GLU A 121 -18.62 -18.04 20.51
N GLY A 122 -18.39 -18.71 19.38
CA GLY A 122 -19.42 -19.06 18.39
C GLY A 122 -19.99 -17.88 17.60
N ARG A 123 -19.28 -16.75 17.57
CA ARG A 123 -19.68 -15.49 16.91
C ARG A 123 -19.08 -15.27 15.50
N LEU A 124 -18.20 -16.15 15.03
CA LEU A 124 -17.49 -15.97 13.77
C LEU A 124 -18.43 -15.85 12.55
N ASN A 125 -19.61 -16.45 12.61
CA ASN A 125 -20.59 -16.50 11.53
C ASN A 125 -21.73 -15.48 11.68
N GLN A 126 -21.56 -14.42 12.46
CA GLN A 126 -22.56 -13.34 12.60
C GLN A 126 -22.72 -12.51 11.32
N GLY A 127 -21.70 -12.46 10.49
CA GLY A 127 -21.70 -11.77 9.19
C GLY A 127 -20.70 -12.39 8.23
N ASN A 128 -20.39 -11.70 7.14
CA ASN A 128 -19.41 -12.17 6.16
C ASN A 128 -18.08 -11.47 6.38
N ILE A 129 -17.04 -12.22 6.73
CA ILE A 129 -15.67 -11.71 6.88
C ILE A 129 -14.81 -12.32 5.78
N ASP A 130 -14.16 -11.46 5.02
CA ASP A 130 -13.05 -11.80 4.15
C ASP A 130 -11.77 -11.33 4.84
N PHE A 131 -10.94 -12.27 5.28
CA PHE A 131 -9.63 -11.99 5.88
C PHE A 131 -8.56 -12.28 4.85
N VAL A 132 -7.83 -11.25 4.42
CA VAL A 132 -6.85 -11.37 3.34
C VAL A 132 -5.46 -11.04 3.82
N CYS A 133 -4.53 -11.96 3.59
CA CYS A 133 -3.10 -11.76 3.77
C CYS A 133 -2.49 -11.70 2.38
N VAL A 134 -2.09 -10.52 1.94
CA VAL A 134 -1.57 -10.30 0.59
C VAL A 134 -0.06 -10.15 0.58
N CYS A 135 0.58 -10.51 -0.52
CA CYS A 135 2.02 -10.43 -0.72
C CYS A 135 2.43 -9.19 -1.51
N ASP A 136 3.73 -8.84 -1.44
CA ASP A 136 4.42 -7.87 -2.30
C ASP A 136 3.91 -6.42 -2.17
N GLU A 137 3.32 -6.04 -1.02
CA GLU A 137 2.87 -4.67 -0.77
C GLU A 137 4.02 -3.68 -0.84
N GLU A 138 5.15 -4.04 -0.24
CA GLU A 138 6.36 -3.23 -0.12
C GLU A 138 7.05 -2.94 -1.48
N ARG A 139 6.50 -3.47 -2.59
CA ARG A 139 7.03 -3.26 -3.95
C ARG A 139 5.97 -2.91 -4.97
N PHE A 140 5.13 -3.86 -5.37
CA PHE A 140 4.19 -3.73 -6.49
C PHE A 140 2.75 -4.10 -6.13
N SER A 141 2.48 -4.50 -4.88
CA SER A 141 1.16 -4.95 -4.41
C SER A 141 0.53 -6.03 -5.30
N LEU A 142 1.35 -6.95 -5.80
CA LEU A 142 0.88 -8.01 -6.71
C LEU A 142 -0.25 -8.83 -6.09
N GLY A 143 -0.17 -9.07 -4.78
CA GLY A 143 -1.19 -9.79 -4.03
C GLY A 143 -2.54 -9.07 -4.00
N ALA A 144 -2.54 -7.77 -3.74
CA ALA A 144 -3.76 -6.96 -3.70
C ALA A 144 -4.39 -6.83 -5.09
N HIS A 145 -3.60 -6.63 -6.14
CA HIS A 145 -4.07 -6.61 -7.53
C HIS A 145 -4.71 -7.94 -7.92
N ASP A 146 -4.07 -9.08 -7.59
CA ASP A 146 -4.63 -10.40 -7.89
C ASP A 146 -5.94 -10.65 -7.14
N TYR A 147 -6.05 -10.24 -5.86
CA TYR A 147 -7.29 -10.34 -5.10
C TYR A 147 -8.40 -9.51 -5.73
N ALA A 148 -8.11 -8.26 -6.10
CA ALA A 148 -9.08 -7.37 -6.75
C ALA A 148 -9.55 -7.95 -8.09
N ASP A 149 -8.64 -8.38 -8.93
CA ASP A 149 -8.91 -9.02 -10.22
C ASP A 149 -9.79 -10.27 -10.07
N THR A 150 -9.51 -11.07 -9.03
CA THR A 150 -10.25 -12.31 -8.76
C THR A 150 -11.70 -12.01 -8.40
N LEU A 151 -11.94 -11.09 -7.46
CA LEU A 151 -13.30 -10.72 -7.06
C LEU A 151 -14.11 -10.16 -8.24
N GLN A 152 -13.49 -9.31 -9.07
CA GLN A 152 -14.17 -8.76 -10.26
C GLN A 152 -14.51 -9.82 -11.30
N LYS A 153 -13.61 -10.79 -11.55
CA LYS A 153 -13.81 -11.86 -12.52
C LYS A 153 -14.84 -12.90 -12.07
N GLU A 154 -14.83 -13.25 -10.80
CA GLU A 154 -15.73 -14.27 -10.24
C GLU A 154 -17.14 -13.74 -9.97
N GLY A 155 -17.30 -12.40 -9.91
CA GLY A 155 -18.59 -11.79 -9.56
C GLY A 155 -19.08 -12.18 -8.15
N THR A 156 -18.14 -12.47 -7.25
CA THR A 156 -18.42 -12.81 -5.86
C THR A 156 -18.79 -11.57 -5.05
N MET A 157 -19.31 -11.79 -3.84
CA MET A 157 -19.65 -10.68 -2.95
C MET A 157 -18.41 -9.82 -2.66
N ILE A 158 -18.49 -8.54 -3.00
CA ILE A 158 -17.45 -7.56 -2.66
C ILE A 158 -17.73 -7.03 -1.26
N PRO A 159 -16.74 -7.01 -0.35
CA PRO A 159 -16.89 -6.41 0.97
C PRO A 159 -17.34 -4.95 0.94
N GLU A 160 -18.18 -4.55 1.90
CA GLU A 160 -18.76 -3.19 1.95
C GLU A 160 -17.88 -2.19 2.71
N PHE A 161 -16.94 -2.67 3.51
CA PHE A 161 -15.98 -1.86 4.27
C PHE A 161 -14.70 -2.66 4.52
N GLY A 162 -13.55 -1.98 4.58
CA GLY A 162 -12.24 -2.60 4.78
C GLY A 162 -11.44 -1.94 5.91
N ILE A 163 -10.74 -2.77 6.70
CA ILE A 163 -9.76 -2.32 7.71
C ILE A 163 -8.47 -3.12 7.51
N LEU A 164 -7.45 -2.46 6.97
CA LEU A 164 -6.09 -3.01 6.93
C LEU A 164 -5.36 -2.61 8.20
N ALA A 165 -4.70 -3.59 8.84
CA ALA A 165 -4.15 -3.45 10.18
C ALA A 165 -2.77 -2.77 10.23
N GLU A 166 -2.59 -1.72 9.43
CA GLU A 166 -1.42 -0.86 9.38
C GLU A 166 -1.18 -0.10 10.71
N PRO A 167 0.05 0.33 11.02
CA PRO A 167 0.45 0.80 12.36
C PRO A 167 -0.12 2.18 12.74
N HIS A 168 -1.43 2.35 12.65
CA HIS A 168 -2.15 3.60 12.86
C HIS A 168 -3.15 3.50 14.03
N PHE A 169 -2.69 3.72 15.28
CA PHE A 169 -3.56 3.85 16.46
C PHE A 169 -3.53 5.24 17.10
N ASN A 170 -2.79 6.18 16.55
CA ASN A 170 -2.77 7.60 16.92
C ASN A 170 -3.51 8.50 15.92
N ASP A 171 -3.87 7.93 14.79
CA ASP A 171 -4.70 8.50 13.72
C ASP A 171 -5.44 7.38 13.00
N ILE A 172 -6.35 7.71 12.09
CA ILE A 172 -6.94 6.77 11.13
C ILE A 172 -6.66 7.31 9.74
N VAL A 173 -6.00 6.48 8.91
CA VAL A 173 -5.79 6.84 7.50
C VAL A 173 -7.04 6.49 6.70
N ILE A 174 -7.66 7.52 6.16
CA ILE A 174 -8.90 7.41 5.37
C ILE A 174 -8.68 7.61 3.88
N GLY A 175 -7.44 7.80 3.47
CA GLY A 175 -7.10 8.03 2.07
C GLY A 175 -5.60 8.06 1.85
N ALA A 176 -5.22 7.92 0.61
CA ALA A 176 -3.82 8.00 0.20
C ALA A 176 -3.66 8.65 -1.17
N ALA A 177 -2.50 9.28 -1.37
CA ALA A 177 -2.09 9.72 -2.68
C ALA A 177 -1.97 8.52 -3.63
N GLY A 178 -2.23 8.74 -4.90
CA GLY A 178 -1.87 7.79 -5.95
C GLY A 178 -0.40 7.94 -6.34
N LYS A 179 0.10 6.97 -7.09
CA LYS A 179 1.49 6.95 -7.58
C LYS A 179 1.54 6.36 -8.97
N ALA A 180 2.34 6.95 -9.87
CA ALA A 180 2.67 6.33 -11.13
C ALA A 180 4.14 6.56 -11.51
N LEU A 181 4.72 5.55 -12.13
CA LEU A 181 5.94 5.71 -12.91
C LEU A 181 5.55 6.05 -14.35
N ILE A 182 6.17 7.08 -14.90
CA ILE A 182 5.89 7.61 -16.24
C ILE A 182 7.20 7.64 -17.01
N CYS A 183 7.22 6.96 -18.14
CA CYS A 183 8.34 6.96 -19.07
C CYS A 183 8.06 7.96 -20.18
N LEU A 184 8.96 8.91 -20.35
CA LEU A 184 8.98 9.87 -21.45
C LEU A 184 10.04 9.43 -22.45
N ASP A 185 9.71 9.39 -23.72
CA ASP A 185 10.65 9.14 -24.81
C ASP A 185 10.54 10.26 -25.82
N VAL A 186 11.66 10.89 -26.11
CA VAL A 186 11.79 11.89 -27.19
C VAL A 186 12.64 11.32 -28.32
N GLU A 187 12.05 11.23 -29.48
CA GLU A 187 12.76 10.92 -30.73
C GLU A 187 13.08 12.21 -31.47
N GLY A 188 14.34 12.40 -31.78
CA GLY A 188 14.86 13.49 -32.55
C GLY A 188 15.27 13.06 -33.98
N ALA A 189 16.35 13.65 -34.50
CA ALA A 189 16.92 13.27 -35.76
C ALA A 189 18.45 13.33 -35.73
N PRO A 190 19.16 12.27 -36.15
CA PRO A 190 20.61 12.27 -36.15
C PRO A 190 21.16 13.31 -37.14
N GLY A 191 22.34 13.80 -36.85
CA GLY A 191 23.10 14.74 -37.69
C GLY A 191 24.54 14.79 -37.22
N HIS A 192 25.40 15.52 -37.95
CA HIS A 192 26.79 15.68 -37.53
C HIS A 192 26.88 16.71 -36.41
N ALA A 193 27.48 16.37 -35.27
CA ALA A 193 27.52 17.22 -34.09
C ALA A 193 28.22 18.58 -34.27
N ALA A 194 29.08 18.72 -35.32
CA ALA A 194 29.67 20.00 -35.69
C ALA A 194 28.69 20.94 -36.43
N ASN A 195 27.56 20.42 -36.92
CA ASN A 195 26.52 21.15 -37.61
C ASN A 195 25.16 20.86 -36.95
N PRO A 196 24.91 21.36 -35.73
CA PRO A 196 23.77 20.98 -34.92
C PRO A 196 22.40 21.30 -35.56
N GLU A 197 22.36 22.22 -36.50
CA GLU A 197 21.18 22.60 -37.28
C GLU A 197 20.73 21.53 -38.30
N THR A 198 21.56 20.50 -38.54
CA THR A 198 21.25 19.41 -39.50
C THR A 198 20.45 18.26 -38.85
N GLY A 199 20.22 18.29 -37.57
CA GLY A 199 19.47 17.26 -36.83
C GLY A 199 18.60 17.85 -35.76
N ILE A 200 18.02 16.97 -34.92
CA ILE A 200 17.25 17.33 -33.75
C ILE A 200 17.85 16.59 -32.55
N ASN A 201 18.42 17.34 -31.59
CA ASN A 201 19.00 16.78 -30.39
C ASN A 201 17.91 16.42 -29.38
N ALA A 202 17.65 15.12 -29.20
CA ALA A 202 16.65 14.63 -28.30
C ALA A 202 16.97 14.94 -26.81
N ILE A 203 18.27 15.08 -26.45
CA ILE A 203 18.66 15.45 -25.07
C ILE A 203 18.27 16.90 -24.79
N ASP A 204 18.49 17.82 -25.73
CA ASP A 204 18.11 19.23 -25.57
C ASP A 204 16.59 19.37 -25.47
N SER A 205 15.84 18.64 -26.29
CA SER A 205 14.38 18.60 -26.28
C SER A 205 13.86 18.04 -24.97
N MET A 206 14.40 16.93 -24.47
CA MET A 206 14.04 16.36 -23.16
C MET A 206 14.37 17.32 -22.00
N SER A 207 15.55 17.95 -22.04
CA SER A 207 15.96 18.92 -21.03
C SER A 207 14.99 20.11 -20.94
N LEU A 208 14.56 20.63 -22.07
CA LEU A 208 13.58 21.71 -22.12
C LEU A 208 12.23 21.27 -21.55
N LEU A 209 11.73 20.09 -21.96
CA LEU A 209 10.49 19.53 -21.43
C LEU A 209 10.54 19.33 -19.90
N LEU A 210 11.61 18.72 -19.38
CA LEU A 210 11.76 18.49 -17.94
C LEU A 210 11.81 19.80 -17.14
N ASN A 211 12.45 20.86 -17.68
CA ASN A 211 12.46 22.17 -17.05
C ASN A 211 11.05 22.80 -17.00
N LEU A 212 10.25 22.65 -18.04
CA LEU A 212 8.87 23.15 -18.08
C LEU A 212 7.97 22.39 -17.08
N ILE A 213 8.06 21.06 -17.04
CA ILE A 213 7.37 20.22 -16.03
C ILE A 213 7.78 20.69 -14.63
N GLN A 214 9.07 20.87 -14.37
CA GLN A 214 9.57 21.32 -13.08
C GLN A 214 9.00 22.69 -12.70
N ALA A 215 9.01 23.65 -13.59
CA ALA A 215 8.50 24.99 -13.31
C ALA A 215 7.02 24.96 -12.90
N LYS A 216 6.19 24.20 -13.65
CA LYS A 216 4.75 24.06 -13.38
C LYS A 216 4.49 23.33 -12.07
N TYR A 217 4.97 22.12 -11.95
CA TYR A 217 4.59 21.21 -10.83
C TYR A 217 5.30 21.53 -9.51
N SER A 218 6.49 22.14 -9.52
CA SER A 218 7.08 22.64 -8.27
C SER A 218 6.28 23.78 -7.66
N ALA A 219 5.68 24.64 -8.48
CA ALA A 219 4.80 25.69 -8.00
C ALA A 219 3.50 25.14 -7.40
N LEU A 220 2.82 24.22 -8.11
CA LEU A 220 1.61 23.55 -7.66
C LEU A 220 1.83 22.74 -6.38
N TYR A 221 2.94 21.99 -6.28
CA TYR A 221 3.29 21.26 -5.07
C TYR A 221 3.49 22.18 -3.86
N LYS A 222 4.22 23.28 -4.04
CA LYS A 222 4.41 24.29 -2.96
C LYS A 222 3.09 24.93 -2.52
N ALA A 223 2.15 25.12 -3.43
CA ALA A 223 0.82 25.62 -3.16
C ALA A 223 -0.11 24.55 -2.56
N LYS A 224 0.32 23.29 -2.45
CA LYS A 224 -0.48 22.13 -2.05
C LYS A 224 -1.67 21.84 -2.99
N GLU A 225 -1.54 22.23 -4.24
CA GLU A 225 -2.54 22.03 -5.30
C GLU A 225 -2.27 20.77 -6.12
N ALA A 226 -1.07 20.18 -6.01
CA ALA A 226 -0.70 18.92 -6.67
C ALA A 226 0.22 18.07 -5.80
N GLY A 227 0.21 16.76 -6.02
CA GLY A 227 1.16 15.82 -5.46
C GLY A 227 2.58 16.03 -6.00
N SER A 228 3.55 15.44 -5.34
CA SER A 228 4.97 15.57 -5.70
C SER A 228 5.28 14.87 -7.03
N TYR A 229 6.39 15.28 -7.64
CA TYR A 229 7.00 14.52 -8.72
C TYR A 229 8.52 14.52 -8.58
N CYS A 230 9.17 13.51 -9.14
CA CYS A 230 10.62 13.39 -9.14
C CYS A 230 11.10 12.73 -10.42
N VAL A 231 12.13 13.32 -11.05
CA VAL A 231 12.84 12.67 -12.16
C VAL A 231 13.79 11.63 -11.57
N LEU A 232 13.57 10.35 -11.89
CA LEU A 232 14.37 9.23 -11.37
C LEU A 232 15.53 8.87 -12.29
N LYS A 233 15.35 9.04 -13.60
CA LYS A 233 16.33 8.65 -14.60
C LYS A 233 16.22 9.51 -15.84
N VAL A 234 17.35 9.83 -16.46
CA VAL A 234 17.45 10.34 -17.82
C VAL A 234 18.53 9.52 -18.53
N ALA A 235 18.27 9.08 -19.75
CA ALA A 235 19.20 8.28 -20.52
C ALA A 235 19.07 8.57 -22.01
N SER A 236 20.19 8.47 -22.74
CA SER A 236 20.18 8.47 -24.21
C SER A 236 20.79 7.18 -24.74
N ARG A 237 20.56 6.85 -26.02
CA ARG A 237 21.13 5.64 -26.63
C ARG A 237 22.60 5.81 -27.04
N TYR A 238 23.26 6.89 -26.60
CA TYR A 238 24.64 7.15 -26.92
C TYR A 238 25.58 6.12 -26.29
N GLU A 239 26.22 5.33 -27.12
CA GLU A 239 27.22 4.34 -26.67
C GLU A 239 28.57 4.62 -27.34
N GLY A 240 29.60 4.77 -26.56
CA GLY A 240 30.96 5.02 -27.03
C GLY A 240 31.20 6.43 -27.54
N TYR A 241 32.26 6.60 -28.36
CA TYR A 241 32.59 7.88 -29.00
C TYR A 241 31.87 8.03 -30.34
N SER A 242 30.97 8.98 -30.41
CA SER A 242 30.27 9.36 -31.63
C SER A 242 30.20 10.88 -31.77
N LEU A 243 30.35 11.39 -32.98
CA LEU A 243 30.12 12.81 -33.33
C LEU A 243 28.72 13.01 -33.92
N SER A 244 27.78 12.15 -33.61
CA SER A 244 26.38 12.26 -34.04
C SER A 244 25.55 13.01 -33.00
N ILE A 245 24.57 13.80 -33.49
CA ILE A 245 23.54 14.40 -32.66
C ILE A 245 22.71 13.25 -32.05
N PRO A 246 22.48 13.22 -30.72
CA PRO A 246 21.64 12.22 -30.09
C PRO A 246 20.19 12.31 -30.61
N ASP A 247 19.72 11.23 -31.18
CA ASP A 247 18.39 11.13 -31.81
C ASP A 247 17.34 10.49 -30.89
N HIS A 248 17.72 10.08 -29.65
CA HIS A 248 16.81 9.55 -28.67
C HIS A 248 17.22 9.96 -27.26
N CYS A 249 16.23 10.33 -26.44
CA CYS A 249 16.41 10.54 -25.00
C CYS A 249 15.15 10.08 -24.26
N SER A 250 15.35 9.27 -23.22
CA SER A 250 14.28 8.82 -22.32
C SER A 250 14.42 9.41 -20.93
N ALA A 251 13.30 9.62 -20.24
CA ALA A 251 13.26 9.97 -18.82
C ALA A 251 12.21 9.15 -18.10
N THR A 252 12.48 8.81 -16.83
CA THR A 252 11.51 8.16 -15.93
C THR A 252 11.16 9.13 -14.83
N LEU A 253 9.87 9.39 -14.65
CA LEU A 253 9.32 10.23 -13.61
C LEU A 253 8.55 9.35 -12.59
N ASN A 254 8.68 9.67 -11.31
CA ASN A 254 7.71 9.27 -10.28
C ASN A 254 6.78 10.45 -10.02
N LYS A 255 5.49 10.26 -10.17
CA LYS A 255 4.47 11.28 -9.84
C LYS A 255 3.54 10.70 -8.77
N GLN A 256 3.31 11.48 -7.71
CA GLN A 256 2.25 11.22 -6.75
C GLN A 256 1.04 12.09 -7.07
N PHE A 257 -0.16 11.54 -6.89
CA PHE A 257 -1.43 12.19 -7.21
C PHE A 257 -2.23 12.35 -5.94
N MET A 258 -2.69 13.58 -5.68
CA MET A 258 -3.70 13.81 -4.65
C MET A 258 -5.07 13.25 -5.13
N PRO A 259 -6.04 12.98 -4.23
CA PRO A 259 -7.34 12.41 -4.62
C PRO A 259 -8.12 13.20 -5.67
N HIS A 260 -7.82 14.49 -5.85
CA HIS A 260 -8.46 15.36 -6.84
C HIS A 260 -7.67 15.45 -8.16
N GLU A 261 -6.50 14.82 -8.28
CA GLU A 261 -5.68 14.81 -9.49
C GLU A 261 -5.94 13.56 -10.33
N SER A 262 -5.80 13.70 -11.64
CA SER A 262 -5.86 12.60 -12.61
C SER A 262 -4.50 12.35 -13.26
N LEU A 263 -4.13 11.09 -13.38
CA LEU A 263 -2.94 10.68 -14.12
C LEU A 263 -3.05 11.05 -15.61
N ASP A 264 -4.25 10.92 -16.18
CA ASP A 264 -4.47 11.22 -17.60
C ASP A 264 -4.35 12.72 -17.87
N ASP A 265 -4.82 13.56 -16.94
CA ASP A 265 -4.62 15.01 -17.04
C ASP A 265 -3.13 15.39 -16.96
N PHE A 266 -2.37 14.74 -16.08
CA PHE A 266 -0.93 14.96 -16.00
C PHE A 266 -0.21 14.58 -17.30
N ILE A 267 -0.56 13.45 -17.91
CA ILE A 267 -0.01 13.01 -19.20
C ILE A 267 -0.39 14.00 -20.31
N GLN A 268 -1.64 14.44 -20.33
CA GLN A 268 -2.10 15.44 -21.31
C GLN A 268 -1.36 16.78 -21.15
N ASP A 269 -1.11 17.20 -19.91
CA ASP A 269 -0.31 18.38 -19.62
C ASP A 269 1.12 18.28 -20.17
N ILE A 270 1.75 17.12 -20.06
CA ILE A 270 3.09 16.89 -20.61
C ILE A 270 3.08 17.07 -22.15
N TYR A 271 2.08 16.49 -22.83
CA TYR A 271 1.93 16.70 -24.27
C TYR A 271 1.66 18.17 -24.61
N THR A 272 0.82 18.86 -23.84
CA THR A 272 0.52 20.28 -24.02
C THR A 272 1.79 21.13 -23.88
N LEU A 273 2.58 20.90 -22.82
CA LEU A 273 3.86 21.61 -22.62
C LEU A 273 4.82 21.39 -23.81
N PHE A 274 4.90 20.16 -24.31
CA PHE A 274 5.76 19.85 -25.47
C PHE A 274 5.32 20.60 -26.72
N GLN A 275 4.02 20.60 -27.03
CA GLN A 275 3.47 21.20 -28.24
C GLN A 275 3.47 22.74 -28.21
N GLU A 276 2.98 23.34 -27.11
CA GLU A 276 2.86 24.81 -27.01
C GLU A 276 4.21 25.52 -26.98
N ASN A 277 5.25 24.84 -26.47
CA ASN A 277 6.61 25.38 -26.50
C ASN A 277 7.40 24.99 -27.75
N HIS A 278 6.74 24.39 -28.74
CA HIS A 278 7.36 24.02 -30.03
C HIS A 278 8.64 23.20 -29.82
N ILE A 279 8.69 22.29 -28.85
CA ILE A 279 9.87 21.47 -28.60
C ILE A 279 10.11 20.56 -29.81
N PRO A 280 11.33 20.55 -30.37
CA PRO A 280 11.62 19.74 -31.56
C PRO A 280 11.58 18.24 -31.27
N GLY A 281 11.20 17.43 -32.27
CA GLY A 281 11.14 15.98 -32.18
C GLY A 281 9.73 15.44 -31.95
N THR A 282 9.65 14.17 -31.56
CA THR A 282 8.39 13.48 -31.26
C THR A 282 8.42 12.95 -29.84
N LEU A 283 7.37 13.23 -29.06
CA LEU A 283 7.21 12.76 -27.71
C LEU A 283 6.28 11.55 -27.65
N SER A 284 6.67 10.52 -26.92
CA SER A 284 5.76 9.49 -26.42
C SER A 284 5.80 9.42 -24.89
N VAL A 285 4.64 9.16 -24.29
CA VAL A 285 4.48 9.05 -22.83
C VAL A 285 3.80 7.72 -22.53
N GLN A 286 4.43 6.93 -21.66
CA GLN A 286 3.93 5.61 -21.28
C GLN A 286 3.83 5.49 -19.76
N LYS A 287 2.76 4.85 -19.28
CA LYS A 287 2.64 4.43 -17.89
C LYS A 287 3.47 3.17 -17.67
N SER A 288 4.13 3.08 -16.52
CA SER A 288 4.88 1.90 -16.10
C SER A 288 4.40 1.47 -14.69
N MET A 289 4.45 0.19 -14.42
CA MET A 289 4.19 -0.33 -13.07
C MET A 289 5.32 0.09 -12.10
N PRO A 290 5.03 0.29 -10.81
CA PRO A 290 3.70 0.23 -10.20
C PRO A 290 2.88 1.51 -10.45
N THR A 291 1.54 1.34 -10.54
CA THR A 291 0.60 2.46 -10.66
C THR A 291 -0.53 2.26 -9.67
N TYR A 292 -0.79 3.28 -8.85
CA TYR A 292 -1.83 3.29 -7.84
C TYR A 292 -2.70 4.53 -8.02
N SER A 293 -3.99 4.36 -8.06
CA SER A 293 -4.93 5.48 -8.03
C SER A 293 -5.03 6.04 -6.62
N ALA A 294 -5.20 7.35 -6.49
CA ALA A 294 -5.51 7.96 -5.20
C ALA A 294 -6.91 7.57 -4.75
N TYR A 295 -7.13 7.52 -3.44
CA TYR A 295 -8.45 7.27 -2.87
C TYR A 295 -8.68 8.12 -1.62
N GLN A 296 -9.93 8.30 -1.26
CA GLN A 296 -10.33 8.87 0.03
C GLN A 296 -11.72 8.35 0.42
N VAL A 297 -11.81 7.78 1.61
CA VAL A 297 -13.07 7.41 2.24
C VAL A 297 -13.76 8.69 2.74
N ASP A 298 -15.08 8.76 2.56
CA ASP A 298 -15.87 9.88 3.07
C ASP A 298 -15.65 10.03 4.60
N PRO A 299 -15.16 11.19 5.08
CA PRO A 299 -15.00 11.43 6.52
C PRO A 299 -16.30 11.27 7.33
N GLN A 300 -17.46 11.33 6.67
CA GLN A 300 -18.77 11.11 7.29
C GLN A 300 -19.27 9.66 7.18
N ASN A 301 -18.43 8.73 6.71
CA ASN A 301 -18.78 7.32 6.62
C ASN A 301 -19.22 6.79 8.00
N PRO A 302 -20.42 6.18 8.13
CA PRO A 302 -20.96 5.76 9.42
C PRO A 302 -20.10 4.70 10.12
N ASN A 303 -19.42 3.84 9.37
CA ASN A 303 -18.52 2.83 9.95
C ASN A 303 -17.30 3.52 10.62
N LEU A 304 -16.74 4.53 9.95
CA LEU A 304 -15.64 5.34 10.49
C LEU A 304 -16.07 6.11 11.74
N ALA A 305 -17.24 6.76 11.70
CA ALA A 305 -17.78 7.50 12.84
C ALA A 305 -17.92 6.57 14.07
N HIS A 306 -18.42 5.35 13.87
CA HIS A 306 -18.59 4.40 14.96
C HIS A 306 -17.25 3.93 15.55
N ILE A 307 -16.22 3.67 14.72
CA ILE A 307 -14.86 3.37 15.21
C ILE A 307 -14.33 4.51 16.10
N LEU A 308 -14.50 5.76 15.67
CA LEU A 308 -14.09 6.94 16.45
C LEU A 308 -14.83 7.04 17.79
N ASP A 309 -16.12 6.73 17.80
CA ASP A 309 -16.93 6.72 19.04
C ASP A 309 -16.44 5.64 20.00
N ILE A 310 -16.20 4.41 19.54
CA ILE A 310 -15.63 3.33 20.37
C ILE A 310 -14.29 3.76 20.97
N VAL A 311 -13.37 4.30 20.15
CA VAL A 311 -12.04 4.73 20.62
C VAL A 311 -12.17 5.83 21.68
N LYS A 312 -13.08 6.77 21.48
CA LYS A 312 -13.33 7.86 22.43
C LYS A 312 -13.94 7.35 23.74
N GLU A 313 -14.94 6.49 23.66
CA GLU A 313 -15.66 5.99 24.83
C GLU A 313 -14.82 5.01 25.67
N LYS A 314 -14.14 4.04 25.01
CA LYS A 314 -13.35 3.02 25.72
C LYS A 314 -11.97 3.51 26.16
N HIS A 315 -11.31 4.32 25.31
CA HIS A 315 -9.90 4.64 25.53
C HIS A 315 -9.67 6.13 25.85
N GLY A 316 -10.73 6.98 25.81
CA GLY A 316 -10.61 8.41 26.07
C GLY A 316 -9.78 9.16 25.03
N MET A 317 -9.60 8.59 23.83
CA MET A 317 -8.75 9.14 22.77
C MET A 317 -9.61 9.75 21.67
N SER A 318 -9.10 10.81 21.04
CA SER A 318 -9.68 11.38 19.81
C SER A 318 -8.65 11.26 18.71
N LEU A 319 -8.94 10.44 17.69
CA LEU A 319 -8.03 10.18 16.59
C LEU A 319 -8.31 11.14 15.44
N PRO A 320 -7.30 11.84 14.89
CA PRO A 320 -7.45 12.60 13.67
C PRO A 320 -7.62 11.66 12.46
N LEU A 321 -8.36 12.12 11.46
CA LEU A 321 -8.46 11.49 10.15
C LEU A 321 -7.39 12.09 9.25
N VAL A 322 -6.60 11.24 8.61
CA VAL A 322 -5.47 11.66 7.78
C VAL A 322 -5.52 11.07 6.38
N VAL A 323 -4.88 11.75 5.44
CA VAL A 323 -4.63 11.26 4.08
C VAL A 323 -3.12 11.11 3.91
N ASN A 324 -2.67 9.88 3.64
CA ASN A 324 -1.25 9.56 3.50
C ASN A 324 -0.67 10.06 2.17
N GLN A 325 0.62 10.39 2.19
CA GLN A 325 1.38 10.68 0.99
C GLN A 325 1.96 9.41 0.32
N SER A 326 1.99 8.30 1.06
CA SER A 326 2.43 6.99 0.57
C SER A 326 1.23 6.17 0.10
N VAL A 327 1.48 5.26 -0.84
CA VAL A 327 0.50 4.26 -1.31
C VAL A 327 0.51 3.04 -0.40
N SER A 328 -0.58 2.28 -0.44
CA SER A 328 -0.73 0.97 0.19
C SER A 328 -1.73 0.11 -0.59
N ASP A 329 -1.94 -1.13 -0.18
CA ASP A 329 -2.98 -2.00 -0.76
C ASP A 329 -4.39 -1.41 -0.69
N ALA A 330 -4.64 -0.52 0.28
CA ALA A 330 -5.91 0.20 0.38
C ALA A 330 -6.23 1.06 -0.85
N ASN A 331 -5.20 1.54 -1.58
CA ASN A 331 -5.41 2.23 -2.86
C ASN A 331 -6.13 1.33 -3.87
N ILE A 332 -5.73 0.06 -3.94
CA ILE A 332 -6.29 -0.95 -4.85
C ILE A 332 -7.71 -1.33 -4.39
N PHE A 333 -7.87 -1.68 -3.12
CA PHE A 333 -9.18 -2.09 -2.60
C PHE A 333 -10.22 -0.98 -2.67
N SER A 334 -9.83 0.27 -2.36
CA SER A 334 -10.75 1.41 -2.41
C SER A 334 -11.05 1.87 -3.82
N HIS A 335 -10.06 1.90 -4.71
CA HIS A 335 -10.26 2.39 -6.07
C HIS A 335 -10.84 1.31 -6.99
N ASP A 336 -10.21 0.12 -7.05
CA ASP A 336 -10.54 -0.89 -8.04
C ASP A 336 -11.77 -1.71 -7.64
N LEU A 337 -11.95 -1.99 -6.35
CA LEU A 337 -13.09 -2.73 -5.81
C LEU A 337 -14.20 -1.84 -5.24
N HIS A 338 -13.95 -0.54 -5.12
CA HIS A 338 -14.85 0.41 -4.46
C HIS A 338 -15.20 0.04 -3.00
N ILE A 339 -14.27 -0.62 -2.31
CA ILE A 339 -14.40 -0.94 -0.88
C ILE A 339 -13.87 0.26 -0.09
N PRO A 340 -14.68 1.03 0.64
CA PRO A 340 -14.17 2.07 1.54
C PRO A 340 -13.21 1.44 2.55
N THR A 341 -11.89 1.58 2.33
CA THR A 341 -10.86 0.90 3.12
C THR A 341 -10.03 1.91 3.90
N ILE A 342 -9.91 1.69 5.21
CA ILE A 342 -9.09 2.49 6.12
C ILE A 342 -7.86 1.73 6.57
N LEU A 343 -6.79 2.47 6.94
CA LEU A 343 -5.65 1.90 7.64
C LEU A 343 -5.81 2.20 9.13
N PHE A 344 -5.90 1.14 9.93
CA PHE A 344 -6.08 1.24 11.38
C PHE A 344 -5.61 -0.06 12.04
N GLY A 345 -4.61 0.04 12.92
CA GLY A 345 -3.98 -1.09 13.60
C GLY A 345 -3.17 -0.66 14.82
N PRO A 346 -2.46 -1.56 15.51
CA PRO A 346 -1.64 -1.21 16.67
C PRO A 346 -0.60 -0.15 16.32
N GLN A 347 -0.36 0.80 17.23
CA GLN A 347 0.58 1.89 16.97
C GLN A 347 2.02 1.41 16.89
N GLY A 348 2.66 1.66 15.76
CA GLY A 348 4.05 1.34 15.51
C GLY A 348 4.91 2.55 15.12
N HIS A 349 6.21 2.36 15.11
CA HIS A 349 7.18 3.38 14.76
C HIS A 349 8.41 2.78 14.09
N ASP A 350 9.17 3.67 13.41
CA ASP A 350 10.45 3.36 12.76
C ASP A 350 10.35 2.20 11.74
N TYR A 351 9.14 1.97 11.18
CA TYR A 351 9.00 1.07 10.04
C TYR A 351 9.92 1.48 8.90
N HIS A 352 10.40 0.50 8.11
CA HIS A 352 11.47 0.64 7.10
C HIS A 352 12.85 1.06 7.65
N LYS A 353 13.02 1.20 8.98
CA LYS A 353 14.30 1.50 9.62
C LYS A 353 14.75 0.36 10.53
N ALA A 354 16.00 0.45 11.01
CA ALA A 354 16.46 -0.41 12.08
C ALA A 354 15.76 -0.07 13.41
N ASN A 355 15.61 -1.06 14.27
CA ASN A 355 14.94 -0.92 15.57
C ASN A 355 13.44 -0.54 15.45
N GLU A 356 12.79 -0.97 14.39
CA GLU A 356 11.34 -0.93 14.23
C GLU A 356 10.65 -1.55 15.44
N TYR A 357 9.55 -0.92 15.90
CA TYR A 357 8.81 -1.42 17.07
C TYR A 357 7.33 -1.08 17.04
N VAL A 358 6.54 -1.90 17.76
CA VAL A 358 5.14 -1.63 18.07
C VAL A 358 4.99 -1.33 19.57
N ILE A 359 4.12 -0.38 19.91
CA ILE A 359 3.81 0.00 21.29
C ILE A 359 2.89 -1.04 21.89
N ALA A 360 3.37 -1.80 22.91
CA ALA A 360 2.65 -2.91 23.51
C ALA A 360 1.26 -2.53 24.04
N SER A 361 1.11 -1.33 24.61
CA SER A 361 -0.17 -0.87 25.18
C SER A 361 -1.23 -0.50 24.12
N SER A 362 -0.86 -0.35 22.86
CA SER A 362 -1.81 -0.09 21.77
C SER A 362 -2.49 -1.37 21.27
N ILE A 363 -1.84 -2.52 21.41
CA ILE A 363 -2.34 -3.81 20.93
C ILE A 363 -3.71 -4.16 21.52
N PRO A 364 -3.88 -4.24 22.87
CA PRO A 364 -5.18 -4.57 23.45
C PRO A 364 -6.25 -3.50 23.13
N LYS A 365 -5.88 -2.24 23.05
CA LYS A 365 -6.83 -1.17 22.69
C LYS A 365 -7.36 -1.35 21.27
N TYR A 366 -6.48 -1.69 20.33
CA TYR A 366 -6.88 -1.99 18.96
C TYR A 366 -7.81 -3.22 18.91
N MET A 367 -7.43 -4.31 19.60
CA MET A 367 -8.23 -5.53 19.66
C MET A 367 -9.64 -5.27 20.22
N ASP A 368 -9.73 -4.53 21.32
CA ASP A 368 -11.00 -4.17 21.94
C ASP A 368 -11.87 -3.30 21.02
N THR A 369 -11.24 -2.36 20.31
CA THR A 369 -11.93 -1.51 19.33
C THR A 369 -12.46 -2.32 18.15
N LEU A 370 -11.63 -3.22 17.61
CA LEU A 370 -12.01 -4.04 16.47
C LEU A 370 -13.13 -5.02 16.79
N GLU A 371 -13.07 -5.66 17.97
CA GLU A 371 -14.13 -6.58 18.42
C GLU A 371 -15.47 -5.87 18.54
N ASP A 372 -15.54 -4.74 19.25
CA ASP A 372 -16.77 -3.96 19.40
C ASP A 372 -17.30 -3.46 18.06
N PHE A 373 -16.39 -3.04 17.17
CA PHE A 373 -16.77 -2.64 15.83
C PHE A 373 -17.40 -3.79 15.04
N ILE A 374 -16.82 -4.98 15.07
CA ILE A 374 -17.34 -6.16 14.37
C ILE A 374 -18.75 -6.51 14.90
N ASP A 375 -18.93 -6.51 16.23
CA ASP A 375 -20.23 -6.80 16.85
C ASP A 375 -21.30 -5.78 16.42
N TRP A 376 -20.99 -4.51 16.45
CA TRP A 376 -21.90 -3.47 15.98
C TRP A 376 -22.16 -3.60 14.47
N TYR A 377 -21.11 -3.80 13.69
CA TYR A 377 -21.17 -3.84 12.23
C TYR A 377 -22.12 -4.93 11.70
N PHE A 378 -22.15 -6.07 12.36
CA PHE A 378 -23.02 -7.18 11.97
C PHE A 378 -24.37 -7.20 12.71
N SER A 379 -24.57 -6.33 13.69
CA SER A 379 -25.84 -6.18 14.40
C SER A 379 -26.73 -5.06 13.83
N SER A 380 -26.18 -4.19 13.00
CA SER A 380 -26.82 -2.98 12.45
C SER A 380 -27.52 -3.14 11.08
#